data_f460561f26da3fbeba539dd8553ec3a1
#
_entry.id   f460561f26da3fbeba539dd8553ec3a1
#
_cell.length_a   1.000
_cell.length_b   1.000
_cell.length_c   1.000
_cell.angle_alpha   90.00
_cell.angle_beta   90.00
_cell.angle_gamma   90.00
#
_symmetry.space_group_name_H-M   'P 1'
#
loop_
_entity.id
_entity.type
_entity.pdbx_description
1 polymer ?
#
loop_
_entity_poly.entity_id
_entity_poly.type
_entity_poly.pdbx_seq_one_letter_code
_entity_poly.pdbx_strand_id
1 'polypeptide(L)' 'MPRFFLEELDESDVCITGPDARHIGLSLRMRVGEMLTVCAYGRDYQCRIRSITPEEVHLDVVSSELCAAE' A
#
# COMPACT_ATOMS: atom_id res chain seq x y z
N MET A 1 10.88 -5.00 -0.53
CA MET A 1 9.46 -4.63 -0.74
C MET A 1 9.17 -3.34 0.00
N PRO A 2 8.64 -2.32 -0.66
CA PRO A 2 8.36 -1.05 0.04
C PRO A 2 7.30 -1.22 1.11
N ARG A 3 7.38 -0.41 2.13
CA ARG A 3 6.46 -0.46 3.26
C ARG A 3 5.93 0.95 3.52
N PHE A 4 4.63 1.06 3.67
CA PHE A 4 3.97 2.33 3.93
C PHE A 4 3.13 2.24 5.17
N PHE A 5 3.03 3.33 5.89
CA PHE A 5 2.26 3.40 7.13
C PHE A 5 1.04 4.26 6.90
N LEU A 6 -0.13 3.73 7.22
CA LEU A 6 -1.39 4.45 7.11
C LEU A 6 -2.07 4.49 8.47
N GLU A 7 -2.75 5.61 8.76
CA GLU A 7 -3.50 5.71 9.99
C GLU A 7 -4.81 4.94 9.89
N GLU A 8 -5.36 4.85 8.69
CA GLU A 8 -6.60 4.14 8.44
C GLU A 8 -6.47 3.33 7.18
N LEU A 9 -7.19 2.24 7.12
CA LEU A 9 -7.13 1.36 5.98
C LEU A 9 -8.48 0.67 5.81
N ASP A 10 -8.99 0.68 4.58
CA ASP A 10 -10.20 -0.06 4.22
C ASP A 10 -9.75 -1.29 3.46
N GLU A 11 -9.91 -2.47 4.07
CA GLU A 11 -9.43 -3.71 3.44
C GLU A 11 -10.15 -4.00 2.12
N SER A 12 -11.31 -3.41 1.91
CA SER A 12 -12.04 -3.60 0.66
C SER A 12 -11.45 -2.77 -0.48
N ASP A 13 -10.82 -1.65 -0.15
CA ASP A 13 -10.32 -0.75 -1.18
C ASP A 13 -9.22 0.12 -0.57
N VAL A 14 -8.03 -0.43 -0.50
CA VAL A 14 -6.88 0.31 0.02
C VAL A 14 -6.49 1.36 -1.00
N CYS A 15 -6.39 2.59 -0.55
CA CYS A 15 -6.03 3.70 -1.42
C CYS A 15 -4.96 4.55 -0.75
N ILE A 16 -3.85 4.73 -1.45
CA ILE A 16 -2.78 5.60 -0.99
C ILE A 16 -2.85 6.88 -1.80
N THR A 17 -2.83 8.02 -1.11
CA THR A 17 -2.94 9.32 -1.76
C THR A 17 -1.82 10.23 -1.30
N GLY A 18 -1.73 11.41 -1.94
CA GLY A 18 -0.78 12.44 -1.53
C GLY A 18 0.66 12.09 -1.86
N PRO A 19 1.60 12.50 -1.01
CA PRO A 19 3.02 12.29 -1.30
C PRO A 19 3.41 10.84 -1.45
N ASP A 20 2.76 9.94 -0.72
CA ASP A 20 3.08 8.52 -0.81
C ASP A 20 2.71 7.97 -2.18
N ALA A 21 1.56 8.38 -2.72
CA ALA A 21 1.16 7.93 -4.06
C ALA A 21 2.15 8.43 -5.11
N ARG A 22 2.58 9.66 -4.99
CA ARG A 22 3.57 10.20 -5.90
C ARG A 22 4.90 9.46 -5.79
N HIS A 23 5.27 9.12 -4.56
CA HIS A 23 6.51 8.38 -4.33
C HIS A 23 6.47 7.04 -5.04
N ILE A 24 5.34 6.33 -4.93
CA ILE A 24 5.18 5.03 -5.59
C ILE A 24 5.31 5.17 -7.10
N GLY A 25 4.62 6.16 -7.67
CA GLY A 25 4.60 6.30 -9.12
C GLY A 25 5.85 6.90 -9.72
N LEU A 26 6.47 7.86 -9.04
CA LEU A 26 7.60 8.60 -9.60
C LEU A 26 8.95 8.10 -9.11
N SER A 27 9.07 7.85 -7.81
CA SER A 27 10.37 7.48 -7.25
C SER A 27 10.60 5.98 -7.33
N LEU A 28 9.61 5.20 -6.96
CA LEU A 28 9.72 3.73 -6.97
C LEU A 28 9.35 3.14 -8.32
N ARG A 29 8.59 3.90 -9.12
CA ARG A 29 8.18 3.46 -10.46
C ARG A 29 7.51 2.09 -10.42
N MET A 30 6.67 1.88 -9.42
CA MET A 30 5.95 0.62 -9.31
C MET A 30 4.84 0.54 -10.35
N ARG A 31 4.43 -0.66 -10.67
CA ARG A 31 3.44 -0.92 -11.70
C ARG A 31 2.29 -1.75 -11.16
N VAL A 32 1.17 -1.73 -11.90
CA VAL A 32 0.04 -2.59 -11.59
C VAL A 32 0.51 -4.04 -11.52
N GLY A 33 0.08 -4.75 -10.49
CA GLY A 33 0.46 -6.13 -10.28
C GLY A 33 1.62 -6.32 -9.31
N GLU A 34 2.36 -5.28 -9.00
CA GLU A 34 3.44 -5.39 -8.04
C GLU A 34 2.91 -5.38 -6.61
N MET A 35 3.69 -5.93 -5.71
CA MET A 35 3.30 -6.05 -4.31
C MET A 35 3.98 -4.99 -3.46
N LEU A 36 3.29 -4.58 -2.42
CA LEU A 36 3.89 -3.74 -1.40
C LEU A 36 3.22 -4.03 -0.06
N THR A 37 3.83 -3.56 1.01
CA THR A 37 3.32 -3.77 2.35
C THR A 37 2.76 -2.46 2.89
N VAL A 38 1.55 -2.53 3.44
CA VAL A 38 0.92 -1.40 4.12
C VAL A 38 0.76 -1.77 5.59
N CYS A 39 1.22 -0.90 6.47
CA CYS A 39 1.09 -1.12 7.91
C CYS A 39 -0.01 -0.22 8.46
N ALA A 40 -0.99 -0.83 9.11
CA ALA A 40 -2.09 -0.11 9.72
C ALA A 40 -2.66 -0.96 10.84
N TYR A 41 -3.17 -0.30 11.87
CA TYR A 41 -3.82 -0.98 12.99
C TYR A 41 -2.94 -2.07 13.62
N GLY A 42 -1.62 -1.88 13.61
CA GLY A 42 -0.71 -2.86 14.17
C GLY A 42 -0.57 -4.13 13.33
N ARG A 43 -0.96 -4.07 12.06
CA ARG A 43 -0.88 -5.22 11.16
C ARG A 43 -0.11 -4.85 9.90
N ASP A 44 0.50 -5.85 9.29
CA ASP A 44 1.13 -5.73 7.99
C ASP A 44 0.20 -6.32 6.95
N TYR A 45 -0.20 -5.52 5.98
CA TYR A 45 -1.08 -5.95 4.90
C TYR A 45 -0.25 -6.10 3.63
N GLN A 46 -0.22 -7.30 3.07
CA GLN A 46 0.44 -7.53 1.79
C GLN A 46 -0.56 -7.17 0.71
N CYS A 47 -0.24 -6.16 -0.07
CA CYS A 47 -1.18 -5.62 -1.05
C CYS A 47 -0.60 -5.70 -2.44
N ARG A 48 -1.49 -5.86 -3.41
CA ARG A 48 -1.12 -5.83 -4.82
C ARG A 48 -1.69 -4.57 -5.44
N ILE A 49 -0.90 -3.90 -6.25
CA ILE A 49 -1.32 -2.67 -6.91
C ILE A 49 -2.35 -3.02 -7.97
N ARG A 50 -3.56 -2.44 -7.82
CA ARG A 50 -4.65 -2.61 -8.76
C ARG A 50 -4.64 -1.53 -9.82
N SER A 51 -4.39 -0.29 -9.43
CA SER A 51 -4.29 0.81 -10.37
C SER A 51 -3.39 1.89 -9.79
N ILE A 52 -2.75 2.65 -10.67
CA ILE A 52 -1.86 3.75 -10.28
C ILE A 52 -2.24 4.98 -11.09
N THR A 53 -2.44 6.09 -10.40
CA THR A 53 -2.59 7.39 -11.03
C THR A 53 -1.58 8.34 -10.36
N PRO A 54 -1.35 9.52 -10.93
CA PRO A 54 -0.41 10.45 -10.30
C PRO A 54 -0.80 10.89 -8.89
N GLU A 55 -2.07 10.74 -8.53
CA GLU A 55 -2.55 11.21 -7.25
C GLU A 55 -3.02 10.11 -6.33
N GLU A 56 -3.30 8.92 -6.85
CA GLU A 56 -3.84 7.83 -6.06
C GLU A 56 -3.29 6.49 -6.52
N VAL A 57 -3.09 5.60 -5.57
CA VAL A 57 -2.71 4.23 -5.87
C VAL A 57 -3.73 3.33 -5.17
N HIS A 58 -4.44 2.52 -5.94
CA HIS A 58 -5.43 1.60 -5.41
C HIS A 58 -4.84 0.21 -5.31
N LEU A 59 -5.08 -0.44 -4.18
CA LEU A 59 -4.47 -1.71 -3.86
C LEU A 59 -5.54 -2.72 -3.44
N ASP A 60 -5.24 -4.00 -3.68
CA ASP A 60 -6.06 -5.09 -3.15
C ASP A 60 -5.26 -5.80 -2.08
N VAL A 61 -5.89 -6.05 -0.94
CA VAL A 61 -5.24 -6.79 0.14
C VAL A 61 -5.19 -8.27 -0.25
N VAL A 62 -4.00 -8.81 -0.30
CA VAL A 62 -3.78 -10.22 -0.61
C VAL A 62 -3.76 -11.03 0.68
N SER A 63 -3.08 -10.53 1.69
CA SER A 63 -3.01 -11.21 2.99
C SER A 63 -2.64 -10.18 4.06
N SER A 64 -2.82 -10.56 5.30
CA SER A 64 -2.45 -9.69 6.40
C SER A 64 -1.97 -10.54 7.56
N GLU A 65 -1.12 -9.95 8.40
CA GLU A 65 -0.65 -10.61 9.59
C GLU A 65 -0.32 -9.57 10.64
N LEU A 66 -0.26 -10.00 11.90
CA LEU A 66 0.10 -9.08 12.96
C LEU A 66 1.52 -8.61 12.76
N CYS A 67 1.73 -7.33 13.04
CA CYS A 67 3.06 -6.77 12.96
C CYS A 67 3.94 -7.47 13.99
N ALA A 68 4.98 -8.11 13.54
CA ALA A 68 5.83 -8.92 14.39
C ALA A 68 6.89 -8.09 15.08
N ALA A 69 6.83 -6.80 14.91
CA ALA A 69 7.84 -5.95 15.53
C ALA A 69 7.64 -5.93 17.03
N GLU A 70 8.57 -6.21 17.70
CA GLU A 70 8.49 -6.05 19.06
C GLU A 70 9.64 -6.33 19.67
#